data_41014041d860eaa8b4655f5944f42e54
#
_entry.id   41014041d860eaa8b4655f5944f42e54
#
_cell.length_a   1.000
_cell.length_b   1.000
_cell.length_c   1.000
_cell.angle_alpha   90.00
_cell.angle_beta   90.00
_cell.angle_gamma   90.00
#
_symmetry.space_group_name_H-M   'P 1'
#
loop_
_entity.id
_entity.type
_entity.pdbx_description
1 polymer ?
#
loop_
_entity_poly.entity_id
_entity_poly.type
_entity_poly.pdbx_seq_one_letter_code
_entity_poly.pdbx_strand_id
1 'polypeptide(L)'
;VYVEKGAGLKIGFTDEMYEQSGAKILETAADVYAKSEIIVKVKELQKDEFALLKNGQTVLSYAHLAIEPQLLDVLLKKKVTTIDYETIQMPDGRLPMLMPVSEIAGRVSIQIGARLLENTYGGVGKLLGGVPGVYPSEVLIIGAGVVGIHAAKVALGMGAIVTMLDVSPEKLSEAAKLFQGRVNTAMSNKYNVEKFTKTADLVIGAVLIVGTNCLLYTSDAADDLI
;
A
#
# COMPACT_ATOMS: atom_id res chain seq x y z
N VAL A 1 -29.03 0.60 -7.05
CA VAL A 1 -27.86 0.48 -6.17
C VAL A 1 -28.32 0.65 -4.73
N TYR A 2 -27.79 -0.17 -3.81
CA TYR A 2 -27.99 -0.06 -2.37
C TYR A 2 -26.70 0.39 -1.72
N VAL A 3 -26.77 1.30 -0.76
CA VAL A 3 -25.61 1.82 -0.01
C VAL A 3 -25.92 1.74 1.47
N GLU A 4 -24.96 1.29 2.25
CA GLU A 4 -25.06 1.28 3.71
C GLU A 4 -25.04 2.71 4.25
N LYS A 5 -25.87 3.00 5.21
CA LYS A 5 -25.97 4.30 5.89
C LYS A 5 -24.61 4.75 6.41
N GLY A 6 -24.23 5.95 6.07
CA GLY A 6 -22.97 6.54 6.49
C GLY A 6 -21.71 6.02 5.77
N ALA A 7 -21.83 5.18 4.75
CA ALA A 7 -20.69 4.57 4.07
C ALA A 7 -19.65 5.58 3.55
N GLY A 8 -20.07 6.75 3.10
CA GLY A 8 -19.21 7.80 2.57
C GLY A 8 -18.86 8.95 3.51
N LEU A 9 -19.42 8.99 4.72
CA LEU A 9 -19.32 10.16 5.61
C LEU A 9 -17.87 10.58 5.91
N LYS A 10 -16.96 9.63 6.13
CA LYS A 10 -15.56 9.91 6.45
C LYS A 10 -14.77 10.57 5.31
N ILE A 11 -15.29 10.48 4.09
CA ILE A 11 -14.67 11.05 2.88
C ILE A 11 -15.52 12.17 2.27
N GLY A 12 -16.55 12.65 3.00
CA GLY A 12 -17.37 13.78 2.61
C GLY A 12 -18.56 13.47 1.71
N PHE A 13 -18.88 12.19 1.46
CA PHE A 13 -20.10 11.79 0.76
C PHE A 13 -21.19 11.46 1.77
N THR A 14 -22.26 12.28 1.78
CA THR A 14 -23.42 12.07 2.66
C THR A 14 -24.41 11.07 2.04
N ASP A 15 -25.31 10.54 2.87
CA ASP A 15 -26.36 9.63 2.42
C ASP A 15 -27.26 10.31 1.37
N GLU A 16 -27.57 11.60 1.55
CA GLU A 16 -28.37 12.40 0.62
C GLU A 16 -27.71 12.53 -0.76
N MET A 17 -26.38 12.62 -0.81
CA MET A 17 -25.64 12.67 -2.09
C MET A 17 -25.78 11.35 -2.86
N TYR A 18 -25.77 10.23 -2.16
CA TYR A 18 -26.03 8.92 -2.78
C TYR A 18 -27.49 8.81 -3.25
N GLU A 19 -28.47 9.27 -2.46
CA GLU A 19 -29.89 9.27 -2.84
C GLU A 19 -30.14 10.16 -4.06
N GLN A 20 -29.56 11.36 -4.13
CA GLN A 20 -29.61 12.24 -5.29
C GLN A 20 -29.04 11.61 -6.54
N SER A 21 -28.08 10.69 -6.39
CA SER A 21 -27.50 9.90 -7.49
C SER A 21 -28.32 8.64 -7.82
N GLY A 22 -29.48 8.43 -7.20
CA GLY A 22 -30.39 7.32 -7.46
C GLY A 22 -30.11 6.05 -6.66
N ALA A 23 -29.25 6.10 -5.64
CA ALA A 23 -29.06 5.00 -4.71
C ALA A 23 -30.18 4.95 -3.64
N LYS A 24 -30.31 3.79 -2.98
CA LYS A 24 -31.19 3.60 -1.82
C LYS A 24 -30.33 3.32 -0.61
N ILE A 25 -30.46 4.11 0.43
CA ILE A 25 -29.78 3.91 1.69
C ILE A 25 -30.46 2.78 2.48
N LEU A 26 -29.65 1.89 3.02
CA LEU A 26 -30.07 0.81 3.91
C LEU A 26 -29.37 0.96 5.26
N GLU A 27 -30.04 0.59 6.34
CA GLU A 27 -29.56 0.86 7.69
C GLU A 27 -28.31 0.05 8.07
N THR A 28 -28.15 -1.17 7.50
CA THR A 28 -27.08 -2.08 7.91
C THR A 28 -26.39 -2.74 6.71
N ALA A 29 -25.12 -3.15 6.90
CA ALA A 29 -24.41 -4.00 5.95
C ALA A 29 -25.20 -5.27 5.62
N ALA A 30 -25.82 -5.91 6.63
CA ALA A 30 -26.60 -7.13 6.44
C ALA A 30 -27.76 -6.92 5.44
N ASP A 31 -28.42 -5.78 5.48
CA ASP A 31 -29.50 -5.42 4.53
C ASP A 31 -28.95 -5.27 3.11
N VAL A 32 -27.76 -4.66 2.97
CA VAL A 32 -27.09 -4.49 1.67
C VAL A 32 -26.71 -5.86 1.10
N TYR A 33 -26.06 -6.73 1.89
CA TYR A 33 -25.70 -8.08 1.47
C TYR A 33 -26.91 -8.92 1.08
N ALA A 34 -28.01 -8.82 1.88
CA ALA A 34 -29.23 -9.58 1.62
C ALA A 34 -29.90 -9.20 0.28
N LYS A 35 -29.86 -7.91 -0.10
CA LYS A 35 -30.55 -7.41 -1.30
C LYS A 35 -29.70 -7.36 -2.56
N SER A 36 -28.36 -7.51 -2.42
CA SER A 36 -27.45 -7.34 -3.54
C SER A 36 -26.96 -8.69 -4.09
N GLU A 37 -26.72 -8.76 -5.39
CA GLU A 37 -26.04 -9.86 -6.09
C GLU A 37 -24.54 -9.60 -6.17
N ILE A 38 -24.17 -8.31 -6.27
CA ILE A 38 -22.80 -7.83 -6.36
C ILE A 38 -22.55 -6.90 -5.19
N ILE A 39 -21.50 -7.17 -4.44
CA ILE A 39 -20.98 -6.32 -3.37
C ILE A 39 -19.76 -5.60 -3.88
N VAL A 40 -19.73 -4.28 -3.71
CA VAL A 40 -18.60 -3.41 -4.06
C VAL A 40 -18.13 -2.70 -2.81
N LYS A 41 -16.88 -2.85 -2.46
CA LYS A 41 -16.26 -2.16 -1.32
C LYS A 41 -14.78 -1.90 -1.59
N VAL A 42 -14.17 -1.02 -0.83
CA VAL A 42 -12.75 -0.69 -1.00
C VAL A 42 -11.89 -1.76 -0.35
N LYS A 43 -12.00 -1.96 0.96
CA LYS A 43 -11.18 -2.90 1.73
C LYS A 43 -11.70 -4.34 1.64
N GLU A 44 -10.83 -5.27 2.02
CA GLU A 44 -11.17 -6.69 2.18
C GLU A 44 -12.39 -6.88 3.08
N LEU A 45 -13.05 -8.01 2.92
CA LEU A 45 -14.15 -8.43 3.80
C LEU A 45 -13.65 -8.60 5.23
N GLN A 46 -14.33 -7.98 6.17
CA GLN A 46 -14.03 -8.13 7.58
C GLN A 46 -14.69 -9.40 8.14
N LYS A 47 -14.21 -9.91 9.28
CA LYS A 47 -14.66 -11.19 9.84
C LYS A 47 -16.16 -11.25 10.14
N ASP A 48 -16.73 -10.15 10.56
CA ASP A 48 -18.17 -10.00 10.81
C ASP A 48 -19.02 -10.02 9.54
N GLU A 49 -18.43 -9.66 8.40
CA GLU A 49 -19.09 -9.71 7.10
C GLU A 49 -19.13 -11.14 6.48
N PHE A 50 -18.27 -12.06 6.95
CA PHE A 50 -18.20 -13.41 6.38
C PHE A 50 -19.54 -14.16 6.46
N ALA A 51 -20.29 -13.96 7.55
CA ALA A 51 -21.60 -14.57 7.73
C ALA A 51 -22.67 -13.99 6.78
N LEU A 52 -22.52 -12.73 6.37
CA LEU A 52 -23.48 -12.00 5.53
C LEU A 52 -23.43 -12.43 4.06
N LEU A 53 -22.32 -13.01 3.60
CA LEU A 53 -22.16 -13.48 2.22
C LEU A 53 -23.18 -14.55 1.87
N LYS A 54 -23.79 -14.43 0.70
CA LYS A 54 -24.67 -15.44 0.10
C LYS A 54 -23.88 -16.37 -0.83
N ASN A 55 -24.40 -17.57 -1.03
CA ASN A 55 -23.84 -18.51 -2.00
C ASN A 55 -23.92 -17.92 -3.43
N GLY A 56 -22.81 -17.97 -4.15
CA GLY A 56 -22.71 -17.52 -5.53
C GLY A 56 -22.70 -15.99 -5.73
N GLN A 57 -22.60 -15.21 -4.65
CA GLN A 57 -22.51 -13.74 -4.71
C GLN A 57 -21.20 -13.29 -5.37
N THR A 58 -21.17 -12.13 -5.97
CA THR A 58 -19.94 -11.53 -6.51
C THR A 58 -19.45 -10.43 -5.59
N VAL A 59 -18.14 -10.37 -5.31
CA VAL A 59 -17.51 -9.33 -4.49
C VAL A 59 -16.38 -8.66 -5.26
N LEU A 60 -16.37 -7.34 -5.29
CA LEU A 60 -15.29 -6.49 -5.80
C LEU A 60 -14.65 -5.73 -4.64
N SER A 61 -13.37 -5.96 -4.39
CA SER A 61 -12.60 -5.26 -3.33
C SER A 61 -11.09 -5.44 -3.52
N TYR A 62 -10.29 -4.74 -2.72
CA TYR A 62 -8.89 -5.14 -2.46
C TYR A 62 -8.95 -6.31 -1.48
N ALA A 63 -8.85 -7.53 -1.99
CA ALA A 63 -9.22 -8.73 -1.23
C ALA A 63 -8.07 -9.28 -0.35
N HIS A 64 -6.81 -8.97 -0.69
CA HIS A 64 -5.61 -9.40 0.04
C HIS A 64 -5.59 -10.90 0.38
N LEU A 65 -6.08 -11.77 -0.51
CA LEU A 65 -6.33 -13.19 -0.25
C LEU A 65 -5.08 -13.96 0.17
N ALA A 66 -3.89 -13.51 -0.22
CA ALA A 66 -2.63 -14.16 0.13
C ALA A 66 -2.31 -14.13 1.64
N ILE A 67 -2.84 -13.13 2.35
CA ILE A 67 -2.56 -12.91 3.78
C ILE A 67 -3.76 -13.22 4.68
N GLU A 68 -4.93 -13.54 4.14
CA GLU A 68 -6.15 -13.85 4.92
C GLU A 68 -6.75 -15.22 4.50
N PRO A 69 -6.13 -16.34 4.94
CA PRO A 69 -6.58 -17.70 4.57
C PRO A 69 -8.04 -17.98 4.98
N GLN A 70 -8.51 -17.41 6.11
CA GLN A 70 -9.88 -17.60 6.59
C GLN A 70 -10.90 -17.03 5.61
N LEU A 71 -10.59 -15.87 5.02
CA LEU A 71 -11.44 -15.28 3.98
C LEU A 71 -11.50 -16.19 2.75
N LEU A 72 -10.36 -16.70 2.30
CA LEU A 72 -10.31 -17.62 1.15
C LEU A 72 -11.20 -18.85 1.37
N ASP A 73 -11.13 -19.47 2.55
CA ASP A 73 -11.97 -20.62 2.91
C ASP A 73 -13.46 -20.30 2.85
N VAL A 74 -13.87 -19.14 3.32
CA VAL A 74 -15.28 -18.69 3.29
C VAL A 74 -15.75 -18.48 1.87
N LEU A 75 -14.93 -17.79 1.04
CA LEU A 75 -15.24 -17.53 -0.36
C LEU A 75 -15.43 -18.84 -1.14
N LEU A 76 -14.53 -19.81 -0.95
CA LEU A 76 -14.62 -21.14 -1.58
C LEU A 76 -15.87 -21.92 -1.15
N LYS A 77 -16.13 -21.96 0.17
CA LYS A 77 -17.31 -22.67 0.72
C LYS A 77 -18.63 -22.10 0.20
N LYS A 78 -18.71 -20.78 0.09
CA LYS A 78 -19.92 -20.09 -0.39
C LYS A 78 -19.93 -19.90 -1.92
N LYS A 79 -18.92 -20.40 -2.64
CA LYS A 79 -18.78 -20.27 -4.11
C LYS A 79 -18.91 -18.81 -4.58
N VAL A 80 -18.30 -17.89 -3.84
CA VAL A 80 -18.29 -16.46 -4.14
C VAL A 80 -17.34 -16.20 -5.32
N THR A 81 -17.78 -15.39 -6.27
CA THR A 81 -16.90 -14.86 -7.31
C THR A 81 -16.21 -13.61 -6.78
N THR A 82 -14.90 -13.62 -6.68
CA THR A 82 -14.14 -12.45 -6.23
C THR A 82 -13.39 -11.80 -7.38
N ILE A 83 -13.59 -10.49 -7.54
CA ILE A 83 -12.83 -9.65 -8.46
C ILE A 83 -11.94 -8.76 -7.60
N ASP A 84 -10.66 -9.13 -7.54
CA ASP A 84 -9.68 -8.40 -6.74
C ASP A 84 -9.10 -7.24 -7.55
N TYR A 85 -9.23 -6.02 -7.03
CA TYR A 85 -8.70 -4.82 -7.68
C TYR A 85 -7.19 -4.86 -7.89
N GLU A 86 -6.45 -5.59 -7.06
CA GLU A 86 -4.99 -5.72 -7.16
C GLU A 86 -4.56 -6.51 -8.39
N THR A 87 -5.43 -7.35 -8.93
CA THR A 87 -5.14 -8.25 -10.04
C THR A 87 -5.74 -7.81 -11.38
N ILE A 88 -6.50 -6.70 -11.40
CA ILE A 88 -7.03 -6.14 -12.65
C ILE A 88 -5.87 -5.57 -13.46
N GLN A 89 -5.53 -6.25 -14.56
CA GLN A 89 -4.37 -5.95 -15.37
C GLN A 89 -4.77 -5.51 -16.78
N MET A 90 -4.13 -4.44 -17.26
CA MET A 90 -4.24 -3.99 -18.65
C MET A 90 -3.39 -4.87 -19.59
N PRO A 91 -3.65 -4.87 -20.92
CA PRO A 91 -2.85 -5.65 -21.87
C PRO A 91 -1.35 -5.32 -21.86
N ASP A 92 -0.98 -4.12 -21.46
CA ASP A 92 0.42 -3.67 -21.31
C ASP A 92 1.06 -4.02 -19.96
N GLY A 93 0.36 -4.79 -19.13
CA GLY A 93 0.84 -5.25 -17.83
C GLY A 93 0.59 -4.29 -16.66
N ARG A 94 0.09 -3.07 -16.90
CA ARG A 94 -0.20 -2.11 -15.83
C ARG A 94 -1.37 -2.58 -14.97
N LEU A 95 -1.35 -2.24 -13.69
CA LEU A 95 -2.37 -2.54 -12.69
C LEU A 95 -3.08 -1.22 -12.28
N PRO A 96 -4.07 -0.74 -13.06
CA PRO A 96 -4.62 0.61 -12.92
C PRO A 96 -5.32 0.84 -11.58
N MET A 97 -5.91 -0.20 -11.00
CA MET A 97 -6.59 -0.09 -9.71
C MET A 97 -5.60 -0.14 -8.53
N LEU A 98 -4.48 -0.84 -8.68
CA LEU A 98 -3.44 -0.91 -7.64
C LEU A 98 -2.58 0.36 -7.59
N MET A 99 -2.37 1.02 -8.73
CA MET A 99 -1.46 2.16 -8.85
C MET A 99 -1.78 3.29 -7.87
N PRO A 100 -3.02 3.81 -7.73
CA PRO A 100 -3.32 4.89 -6.78
C PRO A 100 -3.04 4.52 -5.32
N VAL A 101 -3.34 3.28 -4.93
CA VAL A 101 -3.07 2.79 -3.56
C VAL A 101 -1.57 2.71 -3.30
N SER A 102 -0.80 2.25 -4.28
CA SER A 102 0.67 2.20 -4.22
C SER A 102 1.28 3.61 -4.13
N GLU A 103 0.73 4.59 -4.82
CA GLU A 103 1.15 5.99 -4.70
C GLU A 103 0.90 6.55 -3.30
N ILE A 104 -0.27 6.28 -2.74
CA ILE A 104 -0.64 6.68 -1.37
C ILE A 104 0.31 5.99 -0.37
N ALA A 105 0.50 4.68 -0.49
CA ALA A 105 1.36 3.91 0.40
C ALA A 105 2.80 4.46 0.42
N GLY A 106 3.38 4.76 -0.75
CA GLY A 106 4.70 5.36 -0.82
C GLY A 106 4.80 6.71 -0.12
N ARG A 107 3.80 7.57 -0.27
CA ARG A 107 3.79 8.88 0.38
C ARG A 107 3.60 8.77 1.89
N VAL A 108 2.67 7.94 2.34
CA VAL A 108 2.36 7.74 3.75
C VAL A 108 3.51 7.07 4.49
N SER A 109 4.25 6.15 3.86
CA SER A 109 5.39 5.46 4.48
C SER A 109 6.43 6.43 5.02
N ILE A 110 6.72 7.51 4.30
CA ILE A 110 7.68 8.53 4.74
C ILE A 110 7.12 9.40 5.86
N GLN A 111 5.83 9.72 5.85
CA GLN A 111 5.21 10.48 6.94
C GLN A 111 5.23 9.67 8.25
N ILE A 112 4.91 8.38 8.17
CA ILE A 112 5.00 7.45 9.31
C ILE A 112 6.47 7.31 9.76
N GLY A 113 7.40 7.10 8.81
CA GLY A 113 8.83 6.99 9.10
C GLY A 113 9.39 8.24 9.79
N ALA A 114 9.03 9.43 9.31
CA ALA A 114 9.42 10.69 9.93
C ALA A 114 8.94 10.78 11.39
N ARG A 115 7.68 10.40 11.63
CA ARG A 115 7.11 10.36 12.99
C ARG A 115 7.82 9.35 13.89
N LEU A 116 8.14 8.15 13.37
CA LEU A 116 8.84 7.11 14.14
C LEU A 116 10.29 7.48 14.46
N LEU A 117 10.92 8.40 13.75
CA LEU A 117 12.24 8.93 14.08
C LEU A 117 12.21 9.92 15.25
N GLU A 118 11.06 10.49 15.60
CA GLU A 118 10.90 11.40 16.70
C GLU A 118 11.08 10.70 18.05
N ASN A 119 11.75 11.33 19.01
CA ASN A 119 11.99 10.78 20.35
C ASN A 119 10.67 10.48 21.09
N THR A 120 9.65 11.32 20.91
CA THR A 120 8.31 11.13 21.49
C THR A 120 7.64 9.82 21.10
N TYR A 121 8.04 9.23 19.97
CA TYR A 121 7.53 7.93 19.48
C TYR A 121 8.53 6.80 19.58
N GLY A 122 9.56 6.96 20.42
CA GLY A 122 10.59 5.94 20.68
C GLY A 122 11.74 5.94 19.65
N GLY A 123 11.77 6.91 18.75
CA GLY A 123 12.85 7.06 17.78
C GLY A 123 14.10 7.73 18.35
N VAL A 124 15.11 7.84 17.51
CA VAL A 124 16.43 8.38 17.88
C VAL A 124 16.49 9.92 17.95
N GLY A 125 15.37 10.60 17.76
CA GLY A 125 15.29 12.08 17.79
C GLY A 125 15.92 12.75 16.58
N LYS A 126 15.75 12.17 15.38
CA LYS A 126 16.35 12.66 14.14
C LYS A 126 15.29 13.22 13.19
N LEU A 127 15.61 14.37 12.55
CA LEU A 127 14.77 14.97 11.52
C LEU A 127 15.20 14.50 10.14
N LEU A 128 14.25 14.20 9.25
CA LEU A 128 14.57 13.77 7.88
C LEU A 128 15.43 14.78 7.13
N GLY A 129 15.10 16.06 7.20
CA GLY A 129 15.83 17.10 6.49
C GLY A 129 17.05 17.67 7.23
N GLY A 130 17.29 17.26 8.47
CA GLY A 130 18.28 17.90 9.33
C GLY A 130 17.95 19.38 9.59
N VAL A 131 18.94 20.12 10.06
CA VAL A 131 18.92 21.59 10.19
C VAL A 131 20.34 22.12 9.95
N PRO A 132 20.56 23.43 9.75
CA PRO A 132 21.91 23.96 9.64
C PRO A 132 22.81 23.50 10.80
N GLY A 133 23.90 22.80 10.46
CA GLY A 133 24.82 22.19 11.41
C GLY A 133 24.45 20.75 11.86
N VAL A 134 23.29 20.22 11.45
CA VAL A 134 22.89 18.82 11.70
C VAL A 134 22.59 18.14 10.37
N TYR A 135 23.26 17.03 10.12
CA TYR A 135 23.17 16.27 8.87
C TYR A 135 21.77 15.68 8.66
N PRO A 136 21.23 15.70 7.43
CA PRO A 136 19.95 15.06 7.11
C PRO A 136 19.97 13.54 7.36
N SER A 137 18.79 12.96 7.51
CA SER A 137 18.64 11.51 7.62
C SER A 137 18.89 10.80 6.29
N GLU A 138 19.50 9.63 6.37
CA GLU A 138 19.66 8.71 5.24
C GLU A 138 18.43 7.80 5.14
N VAL A 139 17.72 7.87 4.01
CA VAL A 139 16.55 7.05 3.71
C VAL A 139 16.89 6.04 2.64
N LEU A 140 16.82 4.77 2.99
CA LEU A 140 16.98 3.66 2.06
C LEU A 140 15.60 3.19 1.57
N ILE A 141 15.42 3.13 0.25
CA ILE A 141 14.20 2.61 -0.39
C ILE A 141 14.57 1.38 -1.21
N ILE A 142 14.03 0.23 -0.84
CA ILE A 142 14.24 -1.04 -1.53
C ILE A 142 13.06 -1.29 -2.46
N GLY A 143 13.27 -1.10 -3.76
CA GLY A 143 12.28 -1.13 -4.84
C GLY A 143 12.08 0.23 -5.49
N ALA A 144 12.30 0.35 -6.79
CA ALA A 144 12.08 1.55 -7.59
C ALA A 144 10.77 1.49 -8.40
N GLY A 145 9.76 0.76 -7.88
CA GLY A 145 8.40 0.72 -8.40
C GLY A 145 7.57 1.94 -7.97
N VAL A 146 6.25 1.89 -8.18
CA VAL A 146 5.33 3.01 -7.86
C VAL A 146 5.47 3.46 -6.40
N VAL A 147 5.44 2.52 -5.44
CA VAL A 147 5.61 2.82 -4.00
C VAL A 147 6.93 3.53 -3.75
N GLY A 148 8.05 2.97 -4.25
CA GLY A 148 9.39 3.51 -4.02
C GLY A 148 9.59 4.90 -4.62
N ILE A 149 9.11 5.13 -5.83
CA ILE A 149 9.16 6.45 -6.49
C ILE A 149 8.38 7.50 -5.66
N HIS A 150 7.19 7.16 -5.17
CA HIS A 150 6.38 8.09 -4.38
C HIS A 150 6.93 8.30 -2.96
N ALA A 151 7.57 7.29 -2.36
CA ALA A 151 8.34 7.44 -1.14
C ALA A 151 9.53 8.39 -1.34
N ALA A 152 10.35 8.17 -2.38
CA ALA A 152 11.49 9.02 -2.71
C ALA A 152 11.07 10.49 -2.92
N LYS A 153 9.93 10.71 -3.59
CA LYS A 153 9.38 12.05 -3.83
C LYS A 153 9.12 12.83 -2.53
N VAL A 154 8.53 12.16 -1.52
CA VAL A 154 8.26 12.79 -0.23
C VAL A 154 9.53 12.95 0.59
N ALA A 155 10.38 11.92 0.66
CA ALA A 155 11.64 11.98 1.40
C ALA A 155 12.56 13.10 0.90
N LEU A 156 12.71 13.26 -0.42
CA LEU A 156 13.44 14.37 -1.02
C LEU A 156 12.78 15.73 -0.72
N GLY A 157 11.44 15.79 -0.76
CA GLY A 157 10.69 17.00 -0.42
C GLY A 157 10.88 17.43 1.03
N MET A 158 11.14 16.48 1.92
CA MET A 158 11.46 16.72 3.33
C MET A 158 12.95 16.96 3.58
N GLY A 159 13.80 16.93 2.54
CA GLY A 159 15.22 17.21 2.63
C GLY A 159 16.12 16.03 3.01
N ALA A 160 15.61 14.79 2.99
CA ALA A 160 16.40 13.60 3.28
C ALA A 160 17.41 13.26 2.16
N ILE A 161 18.45 12.53 2.51
CA ILE A 161 19.36 11.88 1.56
C ILE A 161 18.74 10.54 1.19
N VAL A 162 18.44 10.35 -0.10
CA VAL A 162 17.70 9.16 -0.56
C VAL A 162 18.60 8.24 -1.38
N THR A 163 18.62 6.97 -1.00
CA THR A 163 19.21 5.88 -1.80
C THR A 163 18.10 4.89 -2.18
N MET A 164 18.02 4.57 -3.48
CA MET A 164 17.07 3.59 -4.02
C MET A 164 17.79 2.36 -4.53
N LEU A 165 17.28 1.18 -4.18
CA LEU A 165 17.74 -0.10 -4.70
C LEU A 165 16.62 -0.76 -5.53
N ASP A 166 16.99 -1.34 -6.68
CA ASP A 166 16.11 -2.22 -7.47
C ASP A 166 16.95 -3.27 -8.17
N VAL A 167 16.33 -4.38 -8.56
CA VAL A 167 16.96 -5.42 -9.37
C VAL A 167 16.98 -5.07 -10.87
N SER A 168 16.19 -4.07 -11.32
CA SER A 168 16.11 -3.61 -12.69
C SER A 168 16.95 -2.35 -12.91
N PRO A 169 17.99 -2.40 -13.72
CA PRO A 169 18.76 -1.23 -14.13
C PRO A 169 17.90 -0.16 -14.82
N GLU A 170 16.88 -0.59 -15.56
CA GLU A 170 15.95 0.30 -16.28
C GLU A 170 15.19 1.16 -15.30
N LYS A 171 14.58 0.58 -14.25
CA LYS A 171 13.86 1.32 -13.21
C LYS A 171 14.77 2.28 -12.44
N LEU A 172 16.00 1.87 -12.16
CA LEU A 172 16.99 2.74 -11.52
C LEU A 172 17.37 3.93 -12.43
N SER A 173 17.51 3.70 -13.74
CA SER A 173 17.75 4.76 -14.71
C SER A 173 16.59 5.72 -14.81
N GLU A 174 15.35 5.23 -14.81
CA GLU A 174 14.13 6.06 -14.80
C GLU A 174 14.05 6.90 -13.54
N ALA A 175 14.31 6.30 -12.37
CA ALA A 175 14.34 7.02 -11.09
C ALA A 175 15.40 8.14 -11.09
N ALA A 176 16.62 7.84 -11.55
CA ALA A 176 17.69 8.83 -11.64
C ALA A 176 17.32 10.01 -12.55
N LYS A 177 16.68 9.74 -13.69
CA LYS A 177 16.20 10.78 -14.61
C LYS A 177 15.07 11.59 -13.99
N LEU A 178 14.06 10.93 -13.38
CA LEU A 178 12.89 11.57 -12.76
C LEU A 178 13.32 12.54 -11.66
N PHE A 179 14.26 12.14 -10.85
CA PHE A 179 14.74 12.96 -9.73
C PHE A 179 15.97 13.84 -10.07
N GLN A 180 16.38 13.86 -11.34
CA GLN A 180 17.47 14.72 -11.82
C GLN A 180 18.77 14.53 -11.03
N GLY A 181 19.11 13.27 -10.73
CA GLY A 181 20.31 12.92 -9.96
C GLY A 181 20.25 13.20 -8.46
N ARG A 182 19.11 13.64 -7.91
CA ARG A 182 18.96 13.88 -6.47
C ARG A 182 18.78 12.60 -5.63
N VAL A 183 18.62 11.44 -6.27
CA VAL A 183 18.64 10.14 -5.60
C VAL A 183 19.91 9.39 -5.94
N ASN A 184 20.48 8.70 -4.95
CA ASN A 184 21.49 7.69 -5.20
C ASN A 184 20.79 6.41 -5.65
N THR A 185 21.37 5.70 -6.62
CA THR A 185 20.82 4.42 -7.09
C THR A 185 21.87 3.33 -7.04
N ALA A 186 21.49 2.12 -6.64
CA ALA A 186 22.35 0.95 -6.70
C ALA A 186 21.54 -0.32 -6.96
N MET A 187 22.20 -1.36 -7.50
CA MET A 187 21.56 -2.65 -7.71
C MET A 187 21.17 -3.29 -6.38
N SER A 188 19.94 -3.83 -6.33
CA SER A 188 19.48 -4.62 -5.18
C SER A 188 20.13 -6.00 -5.23
N ASN A 189 21.10 -6.20 -4.37
CA ASN A 189 21.75 -7.48 -4.12
C ASN A 189 22.12 -7.54 -2.61
N LYS A 190 22.43 -8.72 -2.12
CA LYS A 190 22.74 -8.94 -0.70
C LYS A 190 23.76 -7.93 -0.16
N TYR A 191 24.87 -7.75 -0.87
CA TYR A 191 25.94 -6.83 -0.43
C TYR A 191 25.45 -5.37 -0.29
N ASN A 192 24.73 -4.85 -1.30
CA ASN A 192 24.24 -3.48 -1.27
C ASN A 192 23.13 -3.28 -0.24
N VAL A 193 22.21 -4.24 -0.08
CA VAL A 193 21.16 -4.18 0.95
C VAL A 193 21.82 -4.12 2.33
N GLU A 194 22.74 -5.04 2.64
CA GLU A 194 23.47 -5.04 3.93
C GLU A 194 24.24 -3.74 4.16
N LYS A 195 24.95 -3.26 3.13
CA LYS A 195 25.76 -2.04 3.21
C LYS A 195 24.89 -0.82 3.56
N PHE A 196 23.83 -0.60 2.81
CA PHE A 196 23.03 0.61 2.96
C PHE A 196 22.07 0.55 4.17
N THR A 197 21.62 -0.65 4.57
CA THR A 197 20.81 -0.81 5.79
C THR A 197 21.57 -0.45 7.06
N LYS A 198 22.90 -0.68 7.09
CA LYS A 198 23.74 -0.35 8.26
C LYS A 198 23.83 1.15 8.53
N THR A 199 23.69 1.99 7.53
CA THR A 199 23.83 3.45 7.63
C THR A 199 22.50 4.18 7.57
N ALA A 200 21.45 3.53 7.08
CA ALA A 200 20.14 4.15 6.92
C ALA A 200 19.48 4.45 8.28
N ASP A 201 18.91 5.64 8.40
CA ASP A 201 18.06 6.04 9.53
C ASP A 201 16.62 5.55 9.37
N LEU A 202 16.19 5.39 8.11
CA LEU A 202 14.87 4.91 7.74
C LEU A 202 14.98 3.99 6.52
N VAL A 203 14.40 2.80 6.63
CA VAL A 203 14.33 1.83 5.54
C VAL A 203 12.88 1.65 5.11
N ILE A 204 12.61 1.78 3.81
CA ILE A 204 11.31 1.56 3.20
C ILE A 204 11.39 0.35 2.27
N GLY A 205 10.68 -0.74 2.62
CA GLY A 205 10.45 -1.87 1.74
C GLY A 205 9.36 -1.54 0.72
N ALA A 206 9.68 -1.48 -0.55
CA ALA A 206 8.78 -1.09 -1.64
C ALA A 206 8.76 -2.13 -2.78
N VAL A 207 9.02 -3.40 -2.46
CA VAL A 207 9.01 -4.51 -3.41
C VAL A 207 7.66 -5.20 -3.37
N LEU A 208 7.05 -5.41 -4.52
CA LEU A 208 5.86 -6.24 -4.70
C LEU A 208 6.15 -7.29 -5.77
N ILE A 209 6.00 -8.57 -5.42
CA ILE A 209 5.97 -9.67 -6.36
C ILE A 209 4.54 -10.21 -6.37
N VAL A 210 3.83 -10.02 -7.48
CA VAL A 210 2.42 -10.42 -7.63
C VAL A 210 2.29 -11.92 -7.38
N GLY A 211 1.35 -12.30 -6.51
CA GLY A 211 1.07 -13.70 -6.18
C GLY A 211 1.97 -14.32 -5.11
N THR A 212 2.81 -13.53 -4.45
CA THR A 212 3.62 -13.98 -3.30
C THR A 212 3.38 -13.12 -2.08
N ASN A 213 3.63 -13.67 -0.88
CA ASN A 213 3.63 -12.93 0.38
C ASN A 213 4.88 -12.03 0.50
N CYS A 214 5.20 -11.29 -0.54
CA CYS A 214 6.39 -10.45 -0.55
C CYS A 214 6.16 -9.17 0.23
N LEU A 215 6.12 -9.30 1.55
CA LEU A 215 6.27 -8.17 2.45
C LEU A 215 7.57 -8.38 3.22
N LEU A 216 8.57 -7.56 2.92
CA LEU A 216 9.73 -7.34 3.79
C LEU A 216 9.27 -6.64 5.08
N TYR A 217 8.23 -7.17 5.72
CA TYR A 217 7.49 -6.48 6.78
C TYR A 217 7.70 -7.07 8.17
N THR A 218 8.46 -8.16 8.26
CA THR A 218 8.77 -8.77 9.55
C THR A 218 10.26 -8.69 9.81
N SER A 219 10.66 -8.66 11.06
CA SER A 219 12.04 -8.85 11.49
C SER A 219 12.68 -10.09 10.86
N ASP A 220 11.87 -11.14 10.65
CA ASP A 220 12.26 -12.38 10.01
C ASP A 220 12.62 -12.20 8.54
N ALA A 221 11.93 -11.29 7.81
CA ALA A 221 12.29 -10.97 6.44
C ALA A 221 13.61 -10.19 6.32
N ALA A 222 14.03 -9.48 7.35
CA ALA A 222 15.36 -8.89 7.43
C ALA A 222 16.42 -9.97 7.67
N ASP A 223 16.11 -11.00 8.47
CA ASP A 223 16.98 -12.13 8.74
C ASP A 223 17.14 -13.04 7.51
N ASP A 224 16.09 -13.22 6.69
CA ASP A 224 16.13 -13.98 5.44
C ASP A 224 16.90 -13.25 4.31
N LEU A 225 17.10 -11.94 4.43
CA LEU A 225 17.90 -11.13 3.50
C LEU A 225 19.37 -11.00 3.93
N ILE A 226 19.67 -11.38 5.13
CA ILE A 226 21.00 -11.46 5.73
C ILE A 226 21.44 -12.90 5.73
#